data_3a7f1aecd33fbf1ab02107d6ec78e880
#
_entry.id   3a7f1aecd33fbf1ab02107d6ec78e880
#
_cell.length_a   1.000
_cell.length_b   1.000
_cell.length_c   1.000
_cell.angle_alpha   90.00
_cell.angle_beta   90.00
_cell.angle_gamma   90.00
#
_symmetry.space_group_name_H-M   'P 1'
#
loop_
_entity.id
_entity.type
_entity.pdbx_description
1 polymer ?
#
loop_
_entity_poly.entity_id
_entity_poly.type
_entity_poly.pdbx_seq_one_letter_code
_entity_poly.pdbx_strand_id
1 'polypeptide(L)'
;MNNSFWKAGHTPTLFAAFLYFDLSFMVWYLLGPMAVQIATDLQLTTQQRGFMVATPILAGAILRFIMGMLADQLSPKTAGIIGQVIVITSLLAAWQLGIHSYEQALLLGIGLGMAGASFAVALPLASQWYPAEHQGKAMGIAGAGNSGTVLAALAAPVLAAAFGWTNVFGLALIPLILTLIAFSLMAKNAPNRSKAKSMADYFKALADRDS
;
A
#
# COMPACT_ATOMS: atom_id res chain seq x y z
N MET A 1 -27.58 -25.01 -1.43
CA MET A 1 -27.74 -24.10 -0.27
C MET A 1 -27.09 -22.77 -0.63
N ASN A 2 -27.90 -21.72 -0.87
CA ASN A 2 -27.39 -20.38 -1.21
C ASN A 2 -26.73 -19.77 0.05
N ASN A 3 -25.47 -20.07 0.30
CA ASN A 3 -24.74 -19.34 1.33
C ASN A 3 -24.51 -17.90 0.84
N SER A 4 -25.18 -16.95 1.47
CA SER A 4 -24.97 -15.53 1.20
C SER A 4 -23.47 -15.23 1.26
N PHE A 5 -22.94 -14.52 0.27
CA PHE A 5 -21.53 -14.07 0.19
C PHE A 5 -20.97 -13.61 1.55
N TRP A 6 -21.75 -12.83 2.28
CA TRP A 6 -21.32 -12.25 3.57
C TRP A 6 -21.12 -13.28 4.69
N LYS A 7 -21.70 -14.49 4.55
CA LYS A 7 -21.55 -15.61 5.49
C LYS A 7 -20.54 -16.66 5.00
N ALA A 8 -20.09 -16.57 3.76
CA ALA A 8 -19.20 -17.55 3.14
C ALA A 8 -17.74 -17.38 3.54
N GLY A 9 -17.35 -16.23 4.09
CA GLY A 9 -15.98 -15.91 4.48
C GLY A 9 -15.91 -15.02 5.72
N HIS A 10 -14.72 -14.51 6.03
CA HIS A 10 -14.49 -13.64 7.19
C HIS A 10 -14.63 -12.16 6.80
N THR A 11 -15.83 -11.63 6.86
CA THR A 11 -16.18 -10.25 6.50
C THR A 11 -15.30 -9.18 7.16
N PRO A 12 -14.96 -9.26 8.48
CA PRO A 12 -14.06 -8.28 9.07
C PRO A 12 -12.68 -8.23 8.41
N THR A 13 -12.11 -9.37 7.99
CA THR A 13 -10.86 -9.40 7.24
C THR A 13 -11.01 -8.75 5.87
N LEU A 14 -12.12 -8.96 5.19
CA LEU A 14 -12.39 -8.33 3.89
C LEU A 14 -12.39 -6.80 3.99
N PHE A 15 -13.11 -6.25 4.99
CA PHE A 15 -13.14 -4.80 5.21
C PHE A 15 -11.78 -4.25 5.68
N ALA A 16 -11.07 -4.98 6.53
CA ALA A 16 -9.72 -4.61 6.95
C ALA A 16 -8.75 -4.58 5.76
N ALA A 17 -8.84 -5.55 4.85
CA ALA A 17 -8.04 -5.59 3.63
C ALA A 17 -8.38 -4.43 2.68
N PHE A 18 -9.65 -4.09 2.52
CA PHE A 18 -10.09 -2.94 1.76
C PHE A 18 -9.52 -1.62 2.33
N LEU A 19 -9.73 -1.35 3.62
CA LEU A 19 -9.22 -0.13 4.27
C LEU A 19 -7.69 -0.04 4.21
N TYR A 20 -7.00 -1.16 4.48
CA TYR A 20 -5.55 -1.24 4.37
C TYR A 20 -5.07 -0.86 2.97
N PHE A 21 -5.71 -1.39 1.94
CA PHE A 21 -5.37 -1.10 0.56
C PHE A 21 -5.70 0.35 0.18
N ASP A 22 -6.90 0.83 0.52
CA ASP A 22 -7.39 2.17 0.17
C ASP A 22 -6.49 3.26 0.77
N LEU A 23 -6.20 3.20 2.07
CA LEU A 23 -5.38 4.21 2.71
C LEU A 23 -3.88 4.07 2.39
N SER A 24 -3.40 2.86 2.10
CA SER A 24 -2.05 2.69 1.55
C SER A 24 -1.92 3.33 0.19
N PHE A 25 -2.88 3.15 -0.71
CA PHE A 25 -2.87 3.77 -2.04
C PHE A 25 -3.07 5.28 -1.99
N MET A 26 -3.82 5.79 -1.03
CA MET A 26 -3.90 7.22 -0.77
C MET A 26 -2.50 7.81 -0.50
N VAL A 27 -1.74 7.25 0.43
CA VAL A 27 -0.41 7.78 0.75
C VAL A 27 0.64 7.48 -0.32
N TRP A 28 0.54 6.34 -1.01
CA TRP A 28 1.40 6.02 -2.15
C TRP A 28 1.36 7.09 -3.24
N TYR A 29 0.20 7.69 -3.45
CA TYR A 29 -0.04 8.65 -4.53
C TYR A 29 0.24 10.11 -4.12
N LEU A 30 0.58 10.41 -2.87
CA LEU A 30 0.66 11.79 -2.34
C LEU A 30 1.62 12.70 -3.11
N LEU A 31 2.79 12.21 -3.56
CA LEU A 31 3.79 13.05 -4.25
C LEU A 31 3.29 13.59 -5.59
N GLY A 32 2.43 12.85 -6.30
CA GLY A 32 1.91 13.26 -7.60
C GLY A 32 1.10 14.55 -7.53
N PRO A 33 -0.02 14.57 -6.80
CA PRO A 33 -0.87 15.76 -6.66
C PRO A 33 -0.18 16.98 -6.07
N MET A 34 0.84 16.79 -5.21
CA MET A 34 1.61 17.87 -4.59
C MET A 34 2.90 18.23 -5.35
N ALA A 35 3.15 17.58 -6.51
CA ALA A 35 4.43 17.69 -7.21
C ALA A 35 4.82 19.11 -7.60
N VAL A 36 3.86 19.98 -7.89
CA VAL A 36 4.14 21.39 -8.25
C VAL A 36 4.62 22.16 -7.02
N GLN A 37 3.95 22.04 -5.88
CA GLN A 37 4.31 22.72 -4.64
C GLN A 37 5.69 22.26 -4.16
N ILE A 38 5.93 20.93 -4.13
CA ILE A 38 7.23 20.36 -3.75
C ILE A 38 8.34 20.84 -4.69
N ALA A 39 8.10 20.79 -6.00
CA ALA A 39 9.10 21.21 -6.97
C ALA A 39 9.45 22.70 -6.88
N THR A 40 8.47 23.55 -6.56
CA THR A 40 8.69 24.98 -6.36
C THR A 40 9.55 25.24 -5.13
N ASP A 41 9.21 24.61 -3.99
CA ASP A 41 9.93 24.81 -2.73
C ASP A 41 11.36 24.26 -2.76
N LEU A 42 11.55 23.10 -3.38
CA LEU A 42 12.88 22.48 -3.53
C LEU A 42 13.64 22.93 -4.79
N GLN A 43 13.09 23.85 -5.56
CA GLN A 43 13.67 24.38 -6.82
C GLN A 43 14.05 23.24 -7.81
N LEU A 44 13.19 22.23 -7.92
CA LEU A 44 13.44 21.08 -8.78
C LEU A 44 13.26 21.44 -10.27
N THR A 45 14.15 20.90 -11.10
CA THR A 45 13.95 20.92 -12.55
C THR A 45 12.74 20.08 -12.94
N THR A 46 12.22 20.29 -14.16
CA THR A 46 11.10 19.49 -14.70
C THR A 46 11.44 17.99 -14.71
N GLN A 47 12.67 17.64 -15.01
CA GLN A 47 13.14 16.26 -15.01
C GLN A 47 13.15 15.67 -13.60
N GLN A 48 13.70 16.39 -12.62
CA GLN A 48 13.71 15.95 -11.21
C GLN A 48 12.31 15.78 -10.65
N ARG A 49 11.39 16.69 -10.97
CA ARG A 49 9.97 16.54 -10.60
C ARG A 49 9.36 15.27 -11.20
N GLY A 50 9.65 14.98 -12.47
CA GLY A 50 9.19 13.74 -13.10
C GLY A 50 9.70 12.48 -12.40
N PHE A 51 11.00 12.43 -12.08
CA PHE A 51 11.59 11.32 -11.33
C PHE A 51 11.03 11.19 -9.91
N MET A 52 10.83 12.30 -9.21
CA MET A 52 10.23 12.31 -7.88
C MET A 52 8.84 11.64 -7.86
N VAL A 53 7.99 11.98 -8.85
CA VAL A 53 6.65 11.37 -8.97
C VAL A 53 6.71 9.91 -9.42
N ALA A 54 7.67 9.55 -10.27
CA ALA A 54 7.83 8.18 -10.76
C ALA A 54 8.43 7.24 -9.70
N THR A 55 9.22 7.75 -8.77
CA THR A 55 9.95 6.93 -7.77
C THR A 55 9.03 6.04 -6.93
N PRO A 56 7.92 6.52 -6.32
CA PRO A 56 7.01 5.65 -5.58
C PRO A 56 6.40 4.56 -6.46
N ILE A 57 6.14 4.84 -7.73
CA ILE A 57 5.53 3.89 -8.67
C ILE A 57 6.53 2.77 -8.98
N LEU A 58 7.76 3.12 -9.32
CA LEU A 58 8.83 2.16 -9.61
C LEU A 58 9.19 1.34 -8.37
N ALA A 59 9.36 2.00 -7.23
CA ALA A 59 9.62 1.33 -5.97
C ALA A 59 8.48 0.38 -5.60
N GLY A 60 7.22 0.81 -5.76
CA GLY A 60 6.05 -0.02 -5.51
C GLY A 60 5.98 -1.26 -6.41
N ALA A 61 6.39 -1.16 -7.66
CA ALA A 61 6.46 -2.30 -8.57
C ALA A 61 7.46 -3.36 -8.08
N ILE A 62 8.66 -2.94 -7.66
CA ILE A 62 9.70 -3.84 -7.14
C ILE A 62 9.30 -4.39 -5.76
N LEU A 63 8.88 -3.53 -4.84
CA LEU A 63 8.53 -3.91 -3.48
C LEU A 63 7.29 -4.81 -3.42
N ARG A 64 6.41 -4.76 -4.42
CA ARG A 64 5.26 -5.68 -4.54
C ARG A 64 5.70 -7.13 -4.63
N PHE A 65 6.78 -7.41 -5.36
CA PHE A 65 7.35 -8.76 -5.43
C PHE A 65 7.88 -9.20 -4.07
N ILE A 66 8.63 -8.33 -3.39
CA ILE A 66 9.18 -8.59 -2.04
C ILE A 66 8.05 -8.81 -1.03
N MET A 67 7.01 -7.96 -1.06
CA MET A 67 5.87 -8.09 -0.16
C MET A 67 5.04 -9.34 -0.42
N GLY A 68 4.91 -9.76 -1.68
CA GLY A 68 4.28 -11.03 -2.03
C GLY A 68 5.02 -12.22 -1.43
N MET A 69 6.34 -12.29 -1.59
CA MET A 69 7.16 -13.32 -0.97
C MET A 69 7.06 -13.29 0.57
N LEU A 70 7.10 -12.11 1.17
CA LEU A 70 6.98 -11.96 2.62
C LEU A 70 5.60 -12.43 3.13
N ALA A 71 4.54 -12.14 2.37
CA ALA A 71 3.20 -12.61 2.67
C ALA A 71 3.09 -14.14 2.59
N ASP A 72 3.79 -14.76 1.64
CA ASP A 72 3.81 -16.21 1.52
C ASP A 72 4.63 -16.87 2.65
N GLN A 73 5.78 -16.31 3.00
CA GLN A 73 6.67 -16.88 4.02
C GLN A 73 6.15 -16.68 5.44
N LEU A 74 5.77 -15.46 5.81
CA LEU A 74 5.29 -15.14 7.15
C LEU A 74 3.76 -15.31 7.24
N SER A 75 3.05 -14.37 6.69
CA SER A 75 1.60 -14.37 6.45
C SER A 75 1.19 -13.04 5.81
N PRO A 76 0.07 -12.99 5.08
CA PRO A 76 -0.42 -11.72 4.54
C PRO A 76 -0.66 -10.67 5.63
N LYS A 77 -1.21 -11.05 6.79
CA LYS A 77 -1.41 -10.13 7.91
C LYS A 77 -0.09 -9.57 8.43
N THR A 78 0.90 -10.42 8.69
CA THR A 78 2.19 -9.99 9.22
C THR A 78 2.94 -9.12 8.22
N ALA A 79 2.97 -9.53 6.95
CA ALA A 79 3.57 -8.73 5.88
C ALA A 79 2.91 -7.35 5.76
N GLY A 80 1.56 -7.29 5.84
CA GLY A 80 0.82 -6.03 5.82
C GLY A 80 1.18 -5.10 6.97
N ILE A 81 1.30 -5.62 8.19
CA ILE A 81 1.71 -4.83 9.37
C ILE A 81 3.13 -4.28 9.15
N ILE A 82 4.08 -5.11 8.73
CA ILE A 82 5.47 -4.70 8.47
C ILE A 82 5.49 -3.58 7.42
N GLY A 83 4.81 -3.79 6.28
CA GLY A 83 4.76 -2.79 5.21
C GLY A 83 4.17 -1.47 5.68
N GLN A 84 3.09 -1.51 6.45
CA GLN A 84 2.44 -0.29 6.93
C GLN A 84 3.26 0.45 8.00
N VAL A 85 3.98 -0.27 8.87
CA VAL A 85 4.92 0.33 9.82
C VAL A 85 6.04 1.07 9.09
N ILE A 86 6.61 0.48 8.02
CA ILE A 86 7.62 1.14 7.19
C ILE A 86 7.08 2.43 6.58
N VAL A 87 5.86 2.41 6.04
CA VAL A 87 5.22 3.60 5.45
C VAL A 87 4.99 4.69 6.51
N ILE A 88 4.44 4.31 7.67
CA ILE A 88 4.21 5.23 8.80
C ILE A 88 5.53 5.87 9.23
N THR A 89 6.61 5.10 9.36
CA THR A 89 7.93 5.60 9.73
C THR A 89 8.47 6.57 8.67
N SER A 90 8.29 6.26 7.39
CA SER A 90 8.71 7.13 6.29
C SER A 90 7.95 8.48 6.29
N LEU A 91 6.64 8.45 6.49
CA LEU A 91 5.82 9.67 6.60
C LEU A 91 6.17 10.47 7.85
N LEU A 92 6.36 9.81 8.98
CA LEU A 92 6.73 10.45 10.24
C LEU A 92 8.08 11.15 10.11
N ALA A 93 9.07 10.48 9.53
CA ALA A 93 10.38 11.08 9.26
C ALA A 93 10.26 12.29 8.33
N ALA A 94 9.52 12.18 7.23
CA ALA A 94 9.31 13.27 6.29
C ALA A 94 8.62 14.49 6.93
N TRP A 95 7.65 14.24 7.83
CA TRP A 95 6.95 15.30 8.53
C TRP A 95 7.80 15.98 9.61
N GLN A 96 8.50 15.21 10.45
CA GLN A 96 9.26 15.73 11.59
C GLN A 96 10.61 16.35 11.20
N LEU A 97 11.30 15.74 10.24
CA LEU A 97 12.62 16.20 9.79
C LEU A 97 12.54 17.22 8.65
N GLY A 98 11.38 17.27 7.99
CA GLY A 98 11.22 18.00 6.73
C GLY A 98 11.89 17.31 5.54
N ILE A 99 11.62 17.80 4.37
CA ILE A 99 12.27 17.41 3.12
C ILE A 99 12.92 18.66 2.54
N HIS A 100 14.23 18.67 2.45
CA HIS A 100 15.02 19.84 2.07
C HIS A 100 15.84 19.63 0.80
N SER A 101 15.84 18.41 0.24
CA SER A 101 16.57 18.10 -0.99
C SER A 101 15.82 17.12 -1.89
N TYR A 102 16.24 17.08 -3.14
CA TYR A 102 15.73 16.13 -4.14
C TYR A 102 15.93 14.67 -3.70
N GLU A 103 17.10 14.35 -3.17
CA GLU A 103 17.46 13.00 -2.71
C GLU A 103 16.54 12.54 -1.56
N GLN A 104 16.23 13.44 -0.64
CA GLN A 104 15.28 13.15 0.45
C GLN A 104 13.87 12.89 -0.08
N ALA A 105 13.43 13.64 -1.10
CA ALA A 105 12.15 13.40 -1.75
C ALA A 105 12.11 12.05 -2.47
N LEU A 106 13.21 11.63 -3.12
CA LEU A 106 13.33 10.29 -3.71
C LEU A 106 13.31 9.19 -2.64
N LEU A 107 14.03 9.39 -1.52
CA LEU A 107 14.05 8.43 -0.41
C LEU A 107 12.64 8.24 0.19
N LEU A 108 11.92 9.34 0.39
CA LEU A 108 10.50 9.27 0.78
C LEU A 108 9.69 8.50 -0.27
N GLY A 109 9.90 8.78 -1.57
CA GLY A 109 9.24 8.07 -2.66
C GLY A 109 9.44 6.55 -2.60
N ILE A 110 10.65 6.09 -2.26
CA ILE A 110 10.93 4.66 -2.05
C ILE A 110 10.14 4.12 -0.85
N GLY A 111 10.12 4.85 0.28
CA GLY A 111 9.33 4.48 1.45
C GLY A 111 7.83 4.40 1.14
N LEU A 112 7.28 5.36 0.39
CA LEU A 112 5.90 5.33 -0.08
C LEU A 112 5.63 4.20 -1.09
N GLY A 113 6.65 3.73 -1.81
CA GLY A 113 6.55 2.56 -2.67
C GLY A 113 6.10 1.30 -1.92
N MET A 114 6.45 1.17 -0.63
CA MET A 114 5.94 0.09 0.22
C MET A 114 4.41 0.13 0.36
N ALA A 115 3.81 1.33 0.40
CA ALA A 115 2.36 1.48 0.39
C ALA A 115 1.75 1.00 -0.94
N GLY A 116 2.41 1.26 -2.08
CA GLY A 116 2.01 0.73 -3.38
C GLY A 116 2.10 -0.80 -3.49
N ALA A 117 2.93 -1.42 -2.67
CA ALA A 117 3.04 -2.88 -2.57
C ALA A 117 1.91 -3.54 -1.76
N SER A 118 1.05 -2.77 -1.08
CA SER A 118 -0.08 -3.27 -0.26
C SER A 118 -1.05 -4.16 -1.04
N PHE A 119 -1.15 -3.97 -2.34
CA PHE A 119 -1.93 -4.83 -3.24
C PHE A 119 -1.57 -6.31 -3.12
N ALA A 120 -0.27 -6.63 -3.02
CA ALA A 120 0.21 -8.02 -2.90
C ALA A 120 -0.20 -8.70 -1.58
N VAL A 121 -0.61 -7.91 -0.58
CA VAL A 121 -1.10 -8.38 0.72
C VAL A 121 -2.62 -8.41 0.77
N ALA A 122 -3.26 -7.32 0.38
CA ALA A 122 -4.70 -7.11 0.58
C ALA A 122 -5.56 -8.12 -0.19
N LEU A 123 -5.24 -8.37 -1.45
CA LEU A 123 -6.03 -9.26 -2.30
C LEU A 123 -5.96 -10.73 -1.85
N PRO A 124 -4.77 -11.32 -1.62
CA PRO A 124 -4.69 -12.67 -1.08
C PRO A 124 -5.33 -12.79 0.31
N LEU A 125 -5.12 -11.80 1.19
CA LEU A 125 -5.71 -11.80 2.52
C LEU A 125 -7.24 -11.86 2.46
N ALA A 126 -7.86 -11.10 1.56
CA ALA A 126 -9.31 -11.09 1.37
C ALA A 126 -9.81 -12.39 0.73
N SER A 127 -9.18 -12.82 -0.38
CA SER A 127 -9.68 -13.93 -1.20
C SER A 127 -9.56 -15.29 -0.51
N GLN A 128 -8.50 -15.52 0.26
CA GLN A 128 -8.25 -16.81 0.93
C GLN A 128 -9.33 -17.23 1.93
N TRP A 129 -10.18 -16.31 2.39
CA TRP A 129 -11.30 -16.60 3.28
C TRP A 129 -12.55 -17.07 2.55
N TYR A 130 -12.62 -16.94 1.23
CA TYR A 130 -13.81 -17.22 0.44
C TYR A 130 -13.64 -18.45 -0.44
N PRO A 131 -14.69 -19.26 -0.63
CA PRO A 131 -14.67 -20.35 -1.60
C PRO A 131 -14.51 -19.80 -3.02
N ALA A 132 -14.01 -20.64 -3.93
CA ALA A 132 -13.61 -20.23 -5.29
C ALA A 132 -14.69 -19.40 -6.03
N GLU A 133 -15.96 -19.76 -5.87
CA GLU A 133 -17.12 -19.06 -6.46
C GLU A 133 -17.31 -17.61 -5.99
N HIS A 134 -16.76 -17.28 -4.82
CA HIS A 134 -16.87 -15.97 -4.18
C HIS A 134 -15.56 -15.16 -4.17
N GLN A 135 -14.43 -15.76 -4.53
CA GLN A 135 -13.11 -15.09 -4.51
C GLN A 135 -13.05 -13.87 -5.42
N GLY A 136 -13.63 -13.93 -6.62
CA GLY A 136 -13.67 -12.79 -7.53
C GLY A 136 -14.41 -11.59 -6.92
N LYS A 137 -15.52 -11.82 -6.23
CA LYS A 137 -16.27 -10.77 -5.52
C LYS A 137 -15.48 -10.21 -4.34
N ALA A 138 -14.82 -11.07 -3.56
CA ALA A 138 -13.98 -10.64 -2.44
C ALA A 138 -12.80 -9.79 -2.92
N MET A 139 -12.11 -10.21 -3.99
CA MET A 139 -11.03 -9.44 -4.61
C MET A 139 -11.53 -8.12 -5.22
N GLY A 140 -12.73 -8.10 -5.80
CA GLY A 140 -13.36 -6.88 -6.33
C GLY A 140 -13.62 -5.85 -5.23
N ILE A 141 -14.15 -6.29 -4.07
CA ILE A 141 -14.39 -5.41 -2.91
C ILE A 141 -13.06 -4.91 -2.35
N ALA A 142 -12.09 -5.80 -2.10
CA ALA A 142 -10.77 -5.38 -1.61
C ALA A 142 -10.06 -4.47 -2.62
N GLY A 143 -10.15 -4.79 -3.93
CA GLY A 143 -9.55 -4.02 -5.01
C GLY A 143 -10.16 -2.63 -5.22
N ALA A 144 -11.40 -2.40 -4.76
CA ALA A 144 -12.00 -1.07 -4.74
C ALA A 144 -11.21 -0.08 -3.87
N GLY A 145 -10.31 -0.56 -2.98
CA GLY A 145 -9.35 0.26 -2.24
C GLY A 145 -8.37 1.06 -3.12
N ASN A 146 -8.35 0.84 -4.43
CA ASN A 146 -7.68 1.74 -5.37
C ASN A 146 -8.30 3.18 -5.38
N SER A 147 -9.50 3.35 -4.82
CA SER A 147 -10.14 4.66 -4.65
C SER A 147 -9.36 5.63 -3.77
N GLY A 148 -8.47 5.14 -2.91
CA GLY A 148 -7.55 5.95 -2.11
C GLY A 148 -6.73 6.94 -2.93
N THR A 149 -6.36 6.58 -4.17
CA THR A 149 -5.67 7.51 -5.08
C THR A 149 -6.52 8.74 -5.43
N VAL A 150 -7.84 8.57 -5.53
CA VAL A 150 -8.79 9.67 -5.77
C VAL A 150 -8.84 10.58 -4.54
N LEU A 151 -8.85 10.00 -3.33
CA LEU A 151 -8.78 10.78 -2.09
C LEU A 151 -7.53 11.65 -2.06
N ALA A 152 -6.37 11.08 -2.38
CA ALA A 152 -5.11 11.84 -2.48
C ALA A 152 -5.18 12.94 -3.54
N ALA A 153 -5.67 12.63 -4.73
CA ALA A 153 -5.74 13.57 -5.85
C ALA A 153 -6.60 14.81 -5.51
N LEU A 154 -7.69 14.62 -4.79
CA LEU A 154 -8.62 15.71 -4.43
C LEU A 154 -8.18 16.44 -3.15
N ALA A 155 -7.75 15.72 -2.13
CA ALA A 155 -7.47 16.30 -0.83
C ALA A 155 -6.05 16.86 -0.69
N ALA A 156 -5.02 16.16 -1.23
CA ALA A 156 -3.64 16.54 -0.97
C ALA A 156 -3.27 17.95 -1.49
N PRO A 157 -3.66 18.41 -2.70
CA PRO A 157 -3.33 19.76 -3.13
C PRO A 157 -3.99 20.85 -2.27
N VAL A 158 -5.23 20.63 -1.84
CA VAL A 158 -5.98 21.56 -0.99
C VAL A 158 -5.34 21.66 0.40
N LEU A 159 -5.02 20.51 0.99
CA LEU A 159 -4.34 20.46 2.29
C LEU A 159 -2.94 21.07 2.21
N ALA A 160 -2.22 20.82 1.13
CA ALA A 160 -0.90 21.38 0.91
C ALA A 160 -0.94 22.91 0.76
N ALA A 161 -1.96 23.45 0.10
CA ALA A 161 -2.16 24.89 0.00
C ALA A 161 -2.53 25.54 1.35
N ALA A 162 -3.31 24.85 2.19
CA ALA A 162 -3.79 25.36 3.47
C ALA A 162 -2.75 25.23 4.60
N PHE A 163 -2.00 24.13 4.65
CA PHE A 163 -1.14 23.77 5.78
C PHE A 163 0.34 23.61 5.40
N GLY A 164 0.67 23.73 4.13
CA GLY A 164 2.00 23.36 3.59
C GLY A 164 2.10 21.87 3.30
N TRP A 165 2.78 21.52 2.20
CA TRP A 165 2.84 20.14 1.70
C TRP A 165 3.53 19.17 2.67
N THR A 166 4.51 19.61 3.46
CA THR A 166 5.16 18.76 4.47
C THR A 166 4.19 18.32 5.56
N ASN A 167 3.26 19.18 5.97
CA ASN A 167 2.25 18.86 6.98
C ASN A 167 1.20 17.87 6.48
N VAL A 168 1.01 17.73 5.16
CA VAL A 168 0.13 16.71 4.59
C VAL A 168 0.60 15.31 4.96
N PHE A 169 1.91 15.07 5.07
CA PHE A 169 2.45 13.80 5.54
C PHE A 169 2.05 13.50 6.99
N GLY A 170 2.10 14.52 7.85
CA GLY A 170 1.63 14.40 9.23
C GLY A 170 0.12 14.14 9.32
N LEU A 171 -0.69 14.83 8.52
CA LEU A 171 -2.14 14.60 8.47
C LEU A 171 -2.48 13.20 7.94
N ALA A 172 -1.72 12.68 6.99
CA ALA A 172 -1.92 11.35 6.44
C ALA A 172 -1.58 10.22 7.45
N LEU A 173 -0.75 10.49 8.46
CA LEU A 173 -0.47 9.54 9.54
C LEU A 173 -1.72 9.16 10.33
N ILE A 174 -2.65 10.10 10.54
CA ILE A 174 -3.86 9.87 11.35
C ILE A 174 -4.69 8.70 10.79
N PRO A 175 -5.20 8.77 9.54
CA PRO A 175 -5.97 7.68 8.99
C PRO A 175 -5.14 6.40 8.81
N LEU A 176 -3.83 6.52 8.54
CA LEU A 176 -2.98 5.36 8.35
C LEU A 176 -2.73 4.58 9.65
N ILE A 177 -2.52 5.27 10.78
CA ILE A 177 -2.40 4.65 12.10
C ILE A 177 -3.72 4.00 12.52
N LEU A 178 -4.85 4.67 12.31
CA LEU A 178 -6.17 4.08 12.57
C LEU A 178 -6.39 2.83 11.74
N THR A 179 -5.95 2.83 10.49
CA THR A 179 -6.01 1.66 9.61
C THR A 179 -5.10 0.54 10.11
N LEU A 180 -3.88 0.84 10.58
CA LEU A 180 -2.99 -0.17 11.16
C LEU A 180 -3.63 -0.84 12.37
N ILE A 181 -4.27 -0.07 13.24
CA ILE A 181 -4.99 -0.59 14.41
C ILE A 181 -6.16 -1.46 13.96
N ALA A 182 -7.01 -0.96 13.08
CA ALA A 182 -8.17 -1.71 12.57
C ALA A 182 -7.71 -3.01 11.85
N PHE A 183 -6.69 -2.93 11.01
CA PHE A 183 -6.11 -4.08 10.32
C PHE A 183 -5.54 -5.10 11.31
N SER A 184 -4.83 -4.65 12.33
CA SER A 184 -4.25 -5.54 13.35
C SER A 184 -5.31 -6.28 14.17
N LEU A 185 -6.44 -5.62 14.46
CA LEU A 185 -7.52 -6.18 15.26
C LEU A 185 -8.46 -7.06 14.43
N MET A 186 -8.84 -6.61 13.24
CA MET A 186 -9.90 -7.24 12.42
C MET A 186 -9.36 -8.28 11.44
N ALA A 187 -8.17 -8.09 10.88
CA ALA A 187 -7.60 -9.01 9.91
C ALA A 187 -7.15 -10.30 10.57
N LYS A 188 -7.50 -11.43 9.94
CA LYS A 188 -7.06 -12.76 10.34
C LYS A 188 -6.51 -13.50 9.11
N ASN A 189 -5.50 -14.32 9.30
CA ASN A 189 -5.04 -15.22 8.26
C ASN A 189 -6.03 -16.37 8.09
N ALA A 190 -6.26 -16.80 6.85
CA ALA A 190 -7.14 -17.93 6.56
C ALA A 190 -6.54 -19.23 7.11
N PRO A 191 -7.41 -20.14 7.66
CA PRO A 191 -6.93 -21.39 8.27
C PRO A 191 -6.29 -22.36 7.27
N ASN A 192 -6.74 -22.33 6.00
CA ASN A 192 -6.29 -23.24 4.93
C ASN A 192 -5.23 -22.58 4.03
N ARG A 193 -4.31 -21.84 4.62
CA ARG A 193 -3.23 -21.21 3.87
C ARG A 193 -2.33 -22.27 3.23
N SER A 194 -2.01 -22.12 1.94
CA SER A 194 -1.00 -22.93 1.27
C SER A 194 0.36 -22.81 1.98
N LYS A 195 1.12 -23.91 1.99
CA LYS A 195 2.49 -23.90 2.55
C LYS A 195 3.33 -22.82 1.87
N ALA A 196 4.16 -22.16 2.65
CA ALA A 196 5.12 -21.19 2.14
C ALA A 196 6.00 -21.82 1.06
N LYS A 197 6.11 -21.17 -0.09
CA LYS A 197 7.03 -21.57 -1.15
C LYS A 197 8.45 -21.17 -0.76
N SER A 198 9.42 -22.03 -1.07
CA SER A 198 10.84 -21.74 -0.88
C SER A 198 11.29 -20.66 -1.88
N MET A 199 12.32 -19.88 -1.54
CA MET A 199 12.94 -18.95 -2.49
C MET A 199 13.42 -19.67 -3.77
N ALA A 200 13.89 -20.92 -3.64
CA ALA A 200 14.27 -21.75 -4.78
C ALA A 200 13.09 -22.07 -5.71
N ASP A 201 11.88 -22.20 -5.18
CA ASP A 201 10.68 -22.46 -5.99
C ASP A 201 10.29 -21.23 -6.82
N TYR A 202 10.48 -20.01 -6.29
CA TYR A 202 10.27 -18.78 -7.06
C TYR A 202 11.29 -18.64 -8.20
N PHE A 203 12.56 -18.89 -7.95
CA PHE A 203 13.58 -18.86 -9.00
C PHE A 203 13.38 -19.95 -10.04
N LYS A 204 12.95 -21.15 -9.64
CA LYS A 204 12.59 -22.20 -10.59
C LYS A 204 11.42 -21.79 -11.47
N ALA A 205 10.36 -21.24 -10.88
CA ALA A 205 9.20 -20.78 -11.65
C ALA A 205 9.54 -19.65 -12.63
N LEU A 206 10.50 -18.76 -12.30
CA LEU A 206 11.00 -17.73 -13.22
C LEU A 206 11.92 -18.28 -14.32
N ALA A 207 12.62 -19.37 -14.04
CA ALA A 207 13.55 -20.02 -14.98
C ALA A 207 12.83 -21.06 -15.89
N ASP A 208 11.67 -21.53 -15.48
CA ASP A 208 10.89 -22.53 -16.23
C ASP A 208 10.19 -21.83 -17.40
N ARG A 209 10.61 -22.20 -18.61
CA ARG A 209 10.21 -21.56 -19.87
C ARG A 209 8.84 -22.04 -20.37
N ASP A 210 8.29 -23.09 -19.72
CA ASP A 210 7.07 -23.79 -20.12
C ASP A 210 5.89 -23.56 -19.15
N SER A 211 5.95 -22.54 -18.29
CA SER A 211 4.88 -22.17 -17.36
C SER A 211 4.03 -21.00 -17.86
#